data_5b807515ec1670337f4241afb690d9d2
#
_entry.id   5b807515ec1670337f4241afb690d9d2
#
_cell.length_a   1.000
_cell.length_b   1.000
_cell.length_c   1.000
_cell.angle_alpha   90.00
_cell.angle_beta   90.00
_cell.angle_gamma   90.00
#
_symmetry.space_group_name_H-M   'P 1'
#
loop_
_entity.id
_entity.type
_entity.pdbx_description
1 polymer ?
#
loop_
_entity_poly.entity_id
_entity_poly.type
_entity_poly.pdbx_seq_one_letter_code
_entity_poly.pdbx_strand_id
1 'polypeptide(L)'
;LNLGAHGLTFVARDAWMTALDGHGRAITLWHDVAKASAALRAFSAADADRWPAFIETRAKLGRVVASILPHTPPSIDAPAPRELWRLLRTARQFRALGPTDGYRLLRWGPMPVADLVQEHVETPMVAAALSGDGVLGAMLGPRSAGSGLLFLLHAANATAGDPTLVFRAALGAFNPA
;
A
#
# COMPACT_ATOMS: atom_id res chain seq x y z
N LEU A 1 7.77 -22.58 -6.20
CA LEU A 1 7.77 -22.76 -7.66
C LEU A 1 9.01 -22.09 -8.23
N ASN A 2 9.82 -22.83 -9.00
CA ASN A 2 10.98 -22.26 -9.71
C ASN A 2 10.52 -21.69 -11.06
N LEU A 3 9.87 -20.53 -11.00
CA LEU A 3 9.29 -19.89 -12.18
C LEU A 3 10.35 -19.40 -13.19
N GLY A 4 11.56 -19.11 -12.72
CA GLY A 4 12.70 -18.78 -13.61
C GLY A 4 13.05 -19.90 -14.59
N ALA A 5 12.91 -21.16 -14.18
CA ALA A 5 13.14 -22.30 -15.07
C ALA A 5 12.08 -22.41 -16.20
N HIS A 6 10.97 -21.69 -16.08
CA HIS A 6 9.89 -21.63 -17.04
C HIS A 6 9.89 -20.30 -17.84
N GLY A 7 11.02 -19.59 -17.86
CA GLY A 7 11.19 -18.37 -18.65
C GLY A 7 10.68 -17.08 -18.00
N LEU A 8 10.23 -17.11 -16.73
CA LEU A 8 9.80 -15.89 -16.04
C LEU A 8 11.02 -15.05 -15.62
N THR A 9 11.12 -13.86 -16.16
CA THR A 9 12.18 -12.90 -15.79
C THR A 9 11.58 -11.74 -15.01
N PHE A 10 12.19 -11.40 -13.88
CA PHE A 10 11.79 -10.27 -13.05
C PHE A 10 12.69 -9.06 -13.34
N VAL A 11 12.07 -7.94 -13.66
CA VAL A 11 12.78 -6.66 -13.82
C VAL A 11 12.58 -5.83 -12.54
N ALA A 12 13.68 -5.53 -11.86
CA ALA A 12 13.65 -4.62 -10.70
C ALA A 12 13.39 -3.19 -11.17
N ARG A 13 12.51 -2.48 -10.46
CA ARG A 13 12.24 -1.06 -10.70
C ARG A 13 12.42 -0.29 -9.41
N ASP A 14 13.18 0.81 -9.47
CA ASP A 14 13.36 1.72 -8.34
C ASP A 14 12.17 2.67 -8.19
N ALA A 15 11.47 2.94 -9.30
CA ALA A 15 10.29 3.77 -9.32
C ALA A 15 9.05 2.98 -8.87
N TRP A 16 8.33 3.52 -7.91
CA TRP A 16 7.02 3.00 -7.51
C TRP A 16 5.98 3.28 -8.58
N MET A 17 5.79 4.57 -8.92
CA MET A 17 4.85 5.00 -9.96
C MET A 17 5.30 6.31 -10.59
N THR A 18 4.81 6.58 -11.80
CA THR A 18 4.96 7.88 -12.46
C THR A 18 3.58 8.43 -12.77
N ALA A 19 3.31 9.64 -12.32
CA ALA A 19 2.10 10.39 -12.64
C ALA A 19 2.38 11.44 -13.70
N LEU A 20 1.41 11.63 -14.60
CA LEU A 20 1.44 12.62 -15.66
C LEU A 20 0.24 13.55 -15.48
N ASP A 21 0.44 14.84 -15.67
CA ASP A 21 -0.68 15.79 -15.78
C ASP A 21 -1.05 16.06 -17.24
N GLY A 22 -2.21 16.73 -17.43
CA GLY A 22 -2.69 17.11 -18.76
C GLY A 22 -1.83 18.17 -19.48
N HIS A 23 -0.81 18.72 -18.81
CA HIS A 23 0.09 19.76 -19.33
C HIS A 23 1.49 19.22 -19.68
N GLY A 24 1.68 17.90 -19.67
CA GLY A 24 2.94 17.25 -20.01
C GLY A 24 3.98 17.26 -18.87
N ARG A 25 3.61 17.66 -17.65
CA ARG A 25 4.50 17.51 -16.49
C ARG A 25 4.39 16.10 -15.95
N ALA A 26 5.51 15.54 -15.51
CA ALA A 26 5.60 14.22 -14.93
C ALA A 26 6.25 14.27 -13.55
N ILE A 27 5.77 13.45 -12.62
CA ILE A 27 6.43 13.18 -11.35
C ILE A 27 6.61 11.68 -11.17
N THR A 28 7.80 11.27 -10.81
CA THR A 28 8.09 9.88 -10.45
C THR A 28 8.21 9.78 -8.93
N LEU A 29 7.36 8.97 -8.34
CA LEU A 29 7.45 8.57 -6.94
C LEU A 29 8.34 7.33 -6.85
N TRP A 30 9.38 7.41 -6.04
CA TRP A 30 10.37 6.36 -5.87
C TRP A 30 10.08 5.54 -4.62
N HIS A 31 10.56 4.29 -4.59
CA HIS A 31 10.55 3.50 -3.35
C HIS A 31 11.46 4.11 -2.28
N ASP A 32 12.53 4.77 -2.71
CA ASP A 32 13.37 5.60 -1.83
C ASP A 32 12.61 6.86 -1.41
N VAL A 33 12.35 6.98 -0.10
CA VAL A 33 11.54 8.05 0.48
C VAL A 33 12.20 9.42 0.29
N ALA A 34 13.53 9.50 0.43
CA ALA A 34 14.25 10.77 0.28
C ALA A 34 14.23 11.25 -1.18
N LYS A 35 14.42 10.32 -2.12
CA LYS A 35 14.34 10.60 -3.56
C LYS A 35 12.93 11.01 -3.98
N ALA A 36 11.89 10.38 -3.43
CA ALA A 36 10.50 10.76 -3.66
C ALA A 36 10.18 12.14 -3.09
N SER A 37 10.61 12.43 -1.85
CA SER A 37 10.44 13.77 -1.25
C SER A 37 11.14 14.86 -2.07
N ALA A 38 12.34 14.60 -2.58
CA ALA A 38 13.05 15.55 -3.45
C ALA A 38 12.29 15.82 -4.76
N ALA A 39 11.71 14.77 -5.38
CA ALA A 39 10.88 14.92 -6.57
C ALA A 39 9.58 15.71 -6.28
N LEU A 40 8.93 15.44 -5.13
CA LEU A 40 7.72 16.16 -4.70
C LEU A 40 7.98 17.65 -4.46
N ARG A 41 9.17 18.03 -3.98
CA ARG A 41 9.51 19.41 -3.66
C ARG A 41 9.42 20.37 -4.86
N ALA A 42 9.59 19.85 -6.07
CA ALA A 42 9.40 20.62 -7.30
C ALA A 42 7.93 21.00 -7.57
N PHE A 43 6.98 20.32 -6.91
CA PHE A 43 5.54 20.54 -7.08
C PHE A 43 4.90 21.15 -5.83
N SER A 44 5.24 20.64 -4.65
CA SER A 44 4.78 21.12 -3.35
C SER A 44 5.82 20.86 -2.28
N ALA A 45 6.27 21.91 -1.60
CA ALA A 45 7.14 21.79 -0.43
C ALA A 45 6.41 21.10 0.73
N ALA A 46 5.11 21.38 0.91
CA ALA A 46 4.28 20.81 1.96
C ALA A 46 4.12 19.28 1.78
N ASP A 47 3.90 18.82 0.55
CA ASP A 47 3.83 17.38 0.26
C ASP A 47 5.18 16.70 0.50
N ALA A 48 6.28 17.34 0.06
CA ALA A 48 7.63 16.81 0.27
C ALA A 48 7.97 16.63 1.75
N ASP A 49 7.57 17.58 2.59
CA ASP A 49 7.84 17.57 4.03
C ASP A 49 6.96 16.56 4.78
N ARG A 50 5.72 16.34 4.34
CA ARG A 50 4.78 15.33 4.93
C ARG A 50 5.04 13.92 4.45
N TRP A 51 5.66 13.75 3.28
CA TRP A 51 5.83 12.45 2.60
C TRP A 51 6.46 11.36 3.47
N PRO A 52 7.59 11.59 4.16
CA PRO A 52 8.23 10.56 4.98
C PRO A 52 7.29 10.01 6.06
N ALA A 53 6.62 10.88 6.80
CA ALA A 53 5.70 10.49 7.87
C ALA A 53 4.47 9.76 7.33
N PHE A 54 3.96 10.15 6.16
CA PHE A 54 2.84 9.49 5.50
C PHE A 54 3.21 8.06 5.07
N ILE A 55 4.35 7.88 4.41
CA ILE A 55 4.83 6.56 3.95
C ILE A 55 5.16 5.64 5.13
N GLU A 56 5.80 6.18 6.17
CA GLU A 56 6.08 5.42 7.40
C GLU A 56 4.79 4.93 8.07
N THR A 57 3.78 5.81 8.19
CA THR A 57 2.47 5.46 8.74
C THR A 57 1.80 4.38 7.90
N ARG A 58 1.76 4.57 6.57
CA ARG A 58 1.22 3.58 5.63
C ARG A 58 1.90 2.22 5.78
N ALA A 59 3.21 2.18 5.83
CA ALA A 59 3.99 0.96 5.99
C ALA A 59 3.73 0.29 7.36
N LYS A 60 3.64 1.08 8.43
CA LYS A 60 3.34 0.60 9.78
C LYS A 60 1.97 -0.06 9.84
N LEU A 61 0.94 0.59 9.30
CA LEU A 61 -0.42 0.04 9.25
C LEU A 61 -0.49 -1.19 8.32
N GLY A 62 0.18 -1.14 7.18
CA GLY A 62 0.29 -2.25 6.24
C GLY A 62 0.87 -3.52 6.87
N ARG A 63 1.88 -3.41 7.75
CA ARG A 63 2.43 -4.57 8.48
C ARG A 63 1.38 -5.28 9.35
N VAL A 64 0.46 -4.55 9.96
CA VAL A 64 -0.63 -5.15 10.73
C VAL A 64 -1.60 -5.88 9.81
N VAL A 65 -1.97 -5.27 8.69
CA VAL A 65 -2.81 -5.91 7.66
C VAL A 65 -2.12 -7.18 7.13
N ALA A 66 -0.82 -7.12 6.83
CA ALA A 66 -0.01 -8.27 6.39
C ALA A 66 -0.02 -9.43 7.40
N SER A 67 -0.11 -9.14 8.69
CA SER A 67 -0.13 -10.19 9.73
C SER A 67 -1.44 -10.96 9.80
N ILE A 68 -2.53 -10.39 9.26
CA ILE A 68 -3.87 -10.98 9.27
C ILE A 68 -4.12 -11.83 8.02
N LEU A 69 -3.69 -11.33 6.86
CA LEU A 69 -4.00 -11.90 5.55
C LEU A 69 -3.62 -13.37 5.32
N PRO A 70 -2.46 -13.88 5.79
CA PRO A 70 -2.06 -15.26 5.53
C PRO A 70 -2.88 -16.29 6.30
N HIS A 71 -3.80 -15.85 7.17
CA HIS A 71 -4.50 -16.74 8.08
C HIS A 71 -5.96 -16.91 7.68
N THR A 72 -6.40 -18.15 7.68
CA THR A 72 -7.84 -18.47 7.62
C THR A 72 -8.54 -17.82 8.83
N PRO A 73 -9.67 -17.12 8.64
CA PRO A 73 -10.46 -16.60 9.75
C PRO A 73 -10.80 -17.72 10.74
N PRO A 74 -10.79 -17.44 12.04
CA PRO A 74 -11.17 -18.41 13.04
C PRO A 74 -12.65 -18.77 12.94
N SER A 75 -13.00 -19.99 13.37
CA SER A 75 -14.41 -20.38 13.54
C SER A 75 -15.09 -19.46 14.55
N ILE A 76 -16.28 -18.95 14.22
CA ILE A 76 -17.07 -18.08 15.11
C ILE A 76 -17.67 -18.91 16.26
N ASP A 77 -18.17 -20.11 15.96
CA ASP A 77 -18.91 -20.92 16.93
C ASP A 77 -18.01 -21.73 17.85
N ALA A 78 -16.90 -22.26 17.35
CA ALA A 78 -15.98 -23.12 18.08
C ALA A 78 -14.52 -22.89 17.66
N PRO A 79 -13.90 -21.78 18.10
CA PRO A 79 -12.52 -21.48 17.73
C PRO A 79 -11.56 -22.47 18.40
N ALA A 80 -10.66 -23.06 17.60
CA ALA A 80 -9.63 -23.93 18.14
C ALA A 80 -8.61 -23.13 19.00
N PRO A 81 -7.96 -23.74 20.00
CA PRO A 81 -6.98 -23.04 20.85
C PRO A 81 -5.88 -22.33 20.08
N ARG A 82 -5.40 -22.91 18.96
CA ARG A 82 -4.41 -22.29 18.05
C ARG A 82 -4.95 -21.03 17.37
N GLU A 83 -6.26 -20.96 17.11
CA GLU A 83 -6.90 -19.80 16.50
C GLU A 83 -7.03 -18.66 17.49
N LEU A 84 -7.39 -18.98 18.74
CA LEU A 84 -7.41 -18.02 19.85
C LEU A 84 -6.03 -17.42 20.10
N TRP A 85 -4.98 -18.25 20.05
CA TRP A 85 -3.59 -17.78 20.17
C TRP A 85 -3.20 -16.81 19.04
N ARG A 86 -3.62 -17.09 17.80
CA ARG A 86 -3.41 -16.18 16.67
C ARG A 86 -4.15 -14.86 16.84
N LEU A 87 -5.43 -14.91 17.24
CA LEU A 87 -6.20 -13.71 17.55
C LEU A 87 -5.54 -12.86 18.63
N LEU A 88 -5.04 -13.49 19.69
CA LEU A 88 -4.31 -12.79 20.75
C LEU A 88 -3.03 -12.14 20.23
N ARG A 89 -2.30 -12.82 19.35
CA ARG A 89 -1.10 -12.25 18.71
C ARG A 89 -1.45 -11.04 17.84
N THR A 90 -2.49 -11.14 17.01
CA THR A 90 -2.98 -10.03 16.18
C THR A 90 -3.47 -8.87 17.05
N ALA A 91 -4.22 -9.14 18.12
CA ALA A 91 -4.67 -8.13 19.07
C ALA A 91 -3.49 -7.42 19.77
N ARG A 92 -2.41 -8.16 20.09
CA ARG A 92 -1.18 -7.55 20.62
C ARG A 92 -0.49 -6.65 19.60
N GLN A 93 -0.42 -7.06 18.33
CA GLN A 93 0.15 -6.22 17.26
C GLN A 93 -0.67 -4.96 17.04
N PHE A 94 -2.01 -5.08 17.01
CA PHE A 94 -2.90 -3.93 16.95
C PHE A 94 -2.70 -3.00 18.14
N ARG A 95 -2.62 -3.56 19.34
CA ARG A 95 -2.38 -2.79 20.58
C ARG A 95 -1.01 -2.12 20.59
N ALA A 96 0.01 -2.73 20.01
CA ALA A 96 1.35 -2.18 19.88
C ALA A 96 1.44 -0.98 18.92
N LEU A 97 0.42 -0.76 18.07
CA LEU A 97 0.31 0.47 17.27
C LEU A 97 0.16 1.72 18.15
N GLY A 98 -0.39 1.56 19.35
CA GLY A 98 -0.80 2.66 20.20
C GLY A 98 -2.15 3.26 19.76
N PRO A 99 -2.71 4.19 20.56
CA PRO A 99 -4.06 4.69 20.32
C PRO A 99 -4.18 5.47 19.01
N THR A 100 -3.19 6.28 18.66
CA THR A 100 -3.24 7.13 17.47
C THR A 100 -3.26 6.30 16.17
N ASP A 101 -2.32 5.36 16.03
CA ASP A 101 -2.22 4.56 14.79
C ASP A 101 -3.27 3.44 14.77
N GLY A 102 -3.69 2.94 15.92
CA GLY A 102 -4.85 2.05 16.02
C GLY A 102 -6.12 2.72 15.52
N TYR A 103 -6.39 3.99 15.93
CA TYR A 103 -7.50 4.77 15.43
C TYR A 103 -7.37 5.05 13.92
N ARG A 104 -6.16 5.39 13.44
CA ARG A 104 -5.90 5.59 12.00
C ARG A 104 -6.23 4.32 11.19
N LEU A 105 -5.83 3.15 11.66
CA LEU A 105 -6.12 1.89 10.96
C LEU A 105 -7.63 1.63 10.84
N LEU A 106 -8.37 1.85 11.94
CA LEU A 106 -9.84 1.70 11.95
C LEU A 106 -10.54 2.73 11.07
N ARG A 107 -9.97 3.93 10.92
CA ARG A 107 -10.49 5.00 10.07
C ARG A 107 -10.13 4.79 8.60
N TRP A 108 -8.86 4.51 8.30
CA TRP A 108 -8.36 4.39 6.92
C TRP A 108 -8.91 3.16 6.21
N GLY A 109 -9.14 2.05 6.92
CA GLY A 109 -9.66 0.82 6.32
C GLY A 109 -10.97 1.02 5.56
N PRO A 110 -12.06 1.47 6.21
CA PRO A 110 -13.34 1.67 5.54
C PRO A 110 -13.41 2.94 4.68
N MET A 111 -12.44 3.84 4.78
CA MET A 111 -12.44 5.14 4.10
C MET A 111 -12.22 4.99 2.59
N PRO A 112 -12.80 5.87 1.73
CA PRO A 112 -12.40 6.00 0.35
C PRO A 112 -10.92 6.43 0.24
N VAL A 113 -10.16 5.78 -0.64
CA VAL A 113 -8.73 6.11 -0.80
C VAL A 113 -8.52 7.53 -1.28
N ALA A 114 -9.42 8.07 -2.10
CA ALA A 114 -9.32 9.47 -2.56
C ALA A 114 -9.38 10.45 -1.38
N ASP A 115 -10.29 10.23 -0.44
CA ASP A 115 -10.44 11.10 0.74
C ASP A 115 -9.23 10.95 1.67
N LEU A 116 -8.78 9.70 1.89
CA LEU A 116 -7.57 9.40 2.67
C LEU A 116 -6.34 10.13 2.12
N VAL A 117 -6.12 10.05 0.81
CA VAL A 117 -4.95 10.67 0.19
C VAL A 117 -5.04 12.19 0.21
N GLN A 118 -6.21 12.77 -0.05
CA GLN A 118 -6.42 14.23 -0.03
C GLN A 118 -6.18 14.87 1.34
N GLU A 119 -6.28 14.10 2.44
CA GLU A 119 -5.90 14.60 3.77
C GLU A 119 -4.38 14.76 3.96
N HIS A 120 -3.57 14.13 3.10
CA HIS A 120 -2.11 14.06 3.28
C HIS A 120 -1.33 14.72 2.13
N VAL A 121 -1.92 14.78 0.93
CA VAL A 121 -1.28 15.25 -0.29
C VAL A 121 -2.16 16.33 -0.94
N GLU A 122 -1.56 17.48 -1.22
CA GLU A 122 -2.26 18.59 -1.87
C GLU A 122 -2.04 18.64 -3.40
N THR A 123 -0.97 18.02 -3.92
CA THR A 123 -0.69 17.95 -5.36
C THR A 123 -1.69 17.03 -6.06
N PRO A 124 -2.60 17.53 -6.94
CA PRO A 124 -3.68 16.72 -7.50
C PRO A 124 -3.20 15.51 -8.31
N MET A 125 -2.11 15.66 -9.05
CA MET A 125 -1.50 14.60 -9.85
C MET A 125 -1.00 13.44 -8.96
N VAL A 126 -0.37 13.75 -7.83
CA VAL A 126 0.10 12.78 -6.86
C VAL A 126 -1.07 12.11 -6.15
N ALA A 127 -2.08 12.89 -5.75
CA ALA A 127 -3.29 12.37 -5.14
C ALA A 127 -4.03 11.40 -6.08
N ALA A 128 -4.11 11.71 -7.38
CA ALA A 128 -4.71 10.83 -8.37
C ALA A 128 -3.92 9.50 -8.53
N ALA A 129 -2.59 9.58 -8.59
CA ALA A 129 -1.73 8.41 -8.71
C ALA A 129 -1.85 7.46 -7.49
N LEU A 130 -1.79 8.02 -6.27
CA LEU A 130 -1.95 7.25 -5.03
C LEU A 130 -3.36 6.65 -4.90
N SER A 131 -4.40 7.39 -5.35
CA SER A 131 -5.77 6.88 -5.36
C SER A 131 -5.92 5.72 -6.34
N GLY A 132 -5.19 5.74 -7.46
CA GLY A 132 -5.10 4.63 -8.41
C GLY A 132 -4.50 3.36 -7.78
N ASP A 133 -3.44 3.51 -6.96
CA ASP A 133 -2.84 2.39 -6.22
C ASP A 133 -3.87 1.72 -5.30
N GLY A 134 -4.74 2.50 -4.64
CA GLY A 134 -5.76 1.97 -3.72
C GLY A 134 -6.95 1.26 -4.38
N VAL A 135 -7.04 1.25 -5.72
CA VAL A 135 -8.11 0.53 -6.44
C VAL A 135 -7.56 -0.52 -7.40
N LEU A 136 -6.25 -0.64 -7.52
CA LEU A 136 -5.59 -1.58 -8.41
C LEU A 136 -5.97 -3.02 -8.04
N GLY A 137 -6.46 -3.78 -9.01
CA GLY A 137 -6.85 -5.18 -8.83
C GLY A 137 -8.23 -5.37 -8.19
N ALA A 138 -9.02 -4.31 -8.01
CA ALA A 138 -10.37 -4.39 -7.47
C ALA A 138 -11.39 -3.69 -8.40
N MET A 139 -12.63 -4.15 -8.38
CA MET A 139 -13.74 -3.50 -9.11
C MET A 139 -14.35 -2.38 -8.25
N LEU A 140 -13.50 -1.46 -7.79
CA LEU A 140 -13.88 -0.31 -6.96
C LEU A 140 -13.35 0.97 -7.58
N GLY A 141 -14.07 2.08 -7.37
CA GLY A 141 -13.57 3.41 -7.68
C GLY A 141 -12.79 4.01 -6.49
N PRO A 142 -11.98 5.05 -6.71
CA PRO A 142 -11.20 5.68 -5.64
C PRO A 142 -12.06 6.35 -4.56
N ARG A 143 -13.32 6.63 -4.86
CA ARG A 143 -14.32 7.16 -3.91
C ARG A 143 -15.22 6.08 -3.30
N SER A 144 -14.99 4.81 -3.60
CA SER A 144 -15.72 3.70 -2.99
C SER A 144 -15.23 3.47 -1.57
N ALA A 145 -16.16 3.25 -0.64
CA ALA A 145 -15.83 2.85 0.73
C ALA A 145 -15.01 1.55 0.73
N GLY A 146 -14.03 1.46 1.63
CA GLY A 146 -13.15 0.29 1.74
C GLY A 146 -11.95 0.29 0.79
N SER A 147 -11.86 1.22 -0.18
CA SER A 147 -10.67 1.31 -1.04
C SER A 147 -9.40 1.70 -0.27
N GLY A 148 -9.52 2.36 0.88
CA GLY A 148 -8.42 2.61 1.79
C GLY A 148 -7.78 1.33 2.34
N LEU A 149 -8.57 0.26 2.57
CA LEU A 149 -8.03 -1.04 2.97
C LEU A 149 -7.13 -1.64 1.89
N LEU A 150 -7.51 -1.52 0.61
CA LEU A 150 -6.68 -1.98 -0.51
C LEU A 150 -5.35 -1.21 -0.59
N PHE A 151 -5.39 0.10 -0.36
CA PHE A 151 -4.19 0.91 -0.29
C PHE A 151 -3.23 0.46 0.82
N LEU A 152 -3.76 0.05 1.98
CA LEU A 152 -2.98 -0.56 3.07
C LEU A 152 -2.53 -1.97 2.72
N LEU A 153 -3.35 -2.74 2.00
CA LEU A 153 -3.01 -4.10 1.55
C LEU A 153 -1.81 -4.09 0.60
N HIS A 154 -1.74 -3.12 -0.32
CA HIS A 154 -0.59 -2.96 -1.20
C HIS A 154 0.69 -2.61 -0.41
N ALA A 155 0.59 -1.77 0.63
CA ALA A 155 1.69 -1.53 1.54
C ALA A 155 2.09 -2.79 2.32
N ALA A 156 1.14 -3.64 2.70
CA ALA A 156 1.38 -4.92 3.36
C ALA A 156 2.20 -5.86 2.47
N ASN A 157 1.84 -5.97 1.20
CA ASN A 157 2.57 -6.79 0.23
C ASN A 157 3.99 -6.26 -0.01
N ALA A 158 4.17 -4.94 -0.04
CA ALA A 158 5.49 -4.31 -0.16
C ALA A 158 6.42 -4.60 1.04
N THR A 159 5.85 -4.79 2.24
CA THR A 159 6.63 -5.07 3.46
C THR A 159 6.87 -6.56 3.73
N ALA A 160 6.11 -7.45 3.13
CA ALA A 160 6.21 -8.91 3.31
C ALA A 160 7.36 -9.56 2.50
N GLY A 161 8.00 -8.81 1.66
CA GLY A 161 9.09 -9.23 0.78
C GLY A 161 9.42 -8.06 -0.14
N ASP A 162 10.12 -8.26 -1.20
CA ASP A 162 10.46 -7.23 -2.17
C ASP A 162 9.18 -6.45 -2.63
N PRO A 163 9.09 -5.12 -2.40
CA PRO A 163 7.94 -4.31 -2.80
C PRO A 163 7.64 -4.34 -4.29
N THR A 164 8.56 -4.87 -5.09
CA THR A 164 8.42 -5.01 -6.52
C THR A 164 7.72 -6.31 -6.96
N LEU A 165 7.51 -7.28 -6.06
CA LEU A 165 7.04 -8.62 -6.42
C LEU A 165 5.63 -8.66 -7.03
N VAL A 166 4.69 -7.85 -6.56
CA VAL A 166 3.31 -7.84 -7.07
C VAL A 166 3.25 -7.31 -8.51
N PHE A 167 4.03 -6.27 -8.82
CA PHE A 167 4.12 -5.73 -10.17
C PHE A 167 5.00 -6.59 -11.10
N ARG A 168 5.99 -7.29 -10.57
CA ARG A 168 6.86 -8.19 -11.34
C ARG A 168 6.09 -9.36 -11.97
N ALA A 169 5.18 -9.98 -11.21
CA ALA A 169 4.37 -11.10 -11.71
C ALA A 169 3.45 -10.67 -12.86
N ALA A 170 2.84 -9.48 -12.76
CA ALA A 170 1.95 -8.98 -13.80
C ALA A 170 2.67 -8.59 -15.10
N LEU A 171 3.90 -8.06 -15.01
CA LEU A 171 4.68 -7.66 -16.20
C LEU A 171 5.33 -8.85 -16.89
N GLY A 172 5.73 -9.88 -16.17
CA GLY A 172 6.29 -11.11 -16.76
C GLY A 172 5.27 -11.91 -17.60
N ALA A 173 3.97 -11.78 -17.29
CA ALA A 173 2.90 -12.43 -18.04
C ALA A 173 2.60 -11.81 -19.41
N PHE A 174 3.14 -10.61 -19.70
CA PHE A 174 2.87 -9.85 -20.94
C PHE A 174 4.09 -9.69 -21.84
N ASN A 175 5.14 -10.47 -21.67
CA ASN A 175 6.25 -10.48 -22.62
C ASN A 175 6.10 -11.69 -23.56
N PRO A 176 5.42 -11.55 -24.72
CA PRO A 176 5.51 -12.55 -25.78
C PRO A 176 6.93 -12.50 -26.33
N ALA A 177 7.63 -13.62 -26.29
CA ALA A 177 8.90 -13.82 -26.96
C ALA A 177 8.73 -13.62 -28.48
#